data_28a41676c3be36add7dba0ab7be6b830
#
_entry.id   28a41676c3be36add7dba0ab7be6b830
#
_cell.length_a   1.000
_cell.length_b   1.000
_cell.length_c   1.000
_cell.angle_alpha   90.00
_cell.angle_beta   90.00
_cell.angle_gamma   90.00
#
_symmetry.space_group_name_H-M   'P 1'
#
loop_
_entity.id
_entity.type
_entity.pdbx_description
1 polymer ?
#
loop_
_entity_poly.entity_id
_entity_poly.type
_entity_poly.pdbx_seq_one_letter_code
_entity_poly.pdbx_strand_id
1 'polypeptide(L)'
;MDQRRLAGNPSSFRYPLHLIDFETTALAIPYHAGMHPYEPVAFQWSCHTIDTPGSTPRHAEWINVEDAFPNFEFAETLARHLGREGSYFMWATHENTILRRILEQMPLRGYRNAALADWLRWIIRDRGQRMGRLTDMNQLCLKHYFHPLMKGRTSIKVVCDAIWKSNPSLRAQFPEYLKVQDGETLSPYAALPPLEIGGRTVLVAEGTGAIRAYEAMIYGVERDDASVKAQWRDLLRQYCRLDTLAMVWIWRQWNAGHA
;
A
#
# COMPACT_ATOMS: atom_id res chain seq x y z
N MET A 1 -28.35 -7.04 1.50
CA MET A 1 -27.15 -6.22 1.68
C MET A 1 -27.37 -4.92 0.91
N ASP A 2 -27.37 -3.77 1.55
CA ASP A 2 -27.63 -2.51 0.86
C ASP A 2 -26.33 -2.00 0.20
N GLN A 3 -26.08 -2.48 -1.03
CA GLN A 3 -24.90 -2.13 -1.82
C GLN A 3 -24.79 -0.61 -2.08
N ARG A 4 -25.91 0.12 -2.00
CA ARG A 4 -25.93 1.59 -2.16
C ARG A 4 -25.19 2.34 -1.04
N ARG A 5 -24.97 1.71 0.10
CA ARG A 5 -24.25 2.28 1.25
C ARG A 5 -22.76 1.90 1.30
N LEU A 6 -22.35 0.87 0.52
CA LEU A 6 -20.98 0.36 0.56
C LEU A 6 -19.94 1.34 0.04
N ALA A 7 -20.25 2.07 -1.00
CA ALA A 7 -19.36 3.06 -1.58
C ALA A 7 -19.54 4.46 -0.97
N GLY A 8 -20.26 4.60 0.16
CA GLY A 8 -20.53 5.93 0.73
C GLY A 8 -21.10 6.88 -0.32
N ASN A 9 -22.17 6.49 -1.01
CA ASN A 9 -22.68 7.12 -2.23
C ASN A 9 -21.57 7.22 -3.33
N PRO A 10 -21.50 6.32 -4.33
CA PRO A 10 -20.47 6.33 -5.38
C PRO A 10 -20.29 7.69 -6.07
N SER A 11 -21.36 8.50 -6.05
CA SER A 11 -21.35 9.88 -6.55
C SER A 11 -20.52 10.85 -5.69
N SER A 12 -20.03 10.47 -4.49
CA SER A 12 -19.21 11.33 -3.64
C SER A 12 -17.71 11.25 -3.97
N PHE A 13 -17.26 10.21 -4.68
CA PHE A 13 -15.87 10.04 -5.08
C PHE A 13 -15.64 10.55 -6.50
N ARG A 14 -14.57 11.31 -6.66
CA ARG A 14 -14.15 11.87 -7.94
C ARG A 14 -13.01 11.05 -8.52
N TYR A 15 -13.10 10.74 -9.80
CA TYR A 15 -11.99 10.15 -10.55
C TYR A 15 -10.94 11.23 -10.89
N PRO A 16 -9.66 10.83 -10.99
CA PRO A 16 -9.13 9.48 -10.79
C PRO A 16 -9.21 9.02 -9.33
N LEU A 17 -9.29 7.69 -9.13
CA LEU A 17 -9.23 7.09 -7.80
C LEU A 17 -7.80 6.58 -7.59
N HIS A 18 -7.14 7.04 -6.53
CA HIS A 18 -5.80 6.63 -6.15
C HIS A 18 -5.87 5.72 -4.92
N LEU A 19 -5.42 4.49 -5.07
CA LEU A 19 -5.38 3.50 -4.00
C LEU A 19 -3.91 3.31 -3.62
N ILE A 20 -3.53 3.77 -2.43
CA ILE A 20 -2.14 3.86 -1.97
C ILE A 20 -1.86 2.90 -0.82
N ASP A 21 -0.62 2.44 -0.78
CA ASP A 21 -0.08 1.62 0.30
C ASP A 21 1.40 1.95 0.50
N PHE A 22 1.88 1.85 1.76
CA PHE A 22 3.23 2.23 2.17
C PHE A 22 3.92 1.11 2.93
N GLU A 23 5.19 0.89 2.58
CA GLU A 23 6.08 0.08 3.39
C GLU A 23 7.01 0.96 4.23
N THR A 24 7.08 0.64 5.50
CA THR A 24 7.79 1.45 6.49
C THR A 24 8.53 0.57 7.49
N THR A 25 9.58 1.12 8.08
CA THR A 25 10.27 0.51 9.23
C THR A 25 10.38 1.50 10.38
N ALA A 26 10.52 1.00 11.61
CA ALA A 26 10.73 1.80 12.81
C ALA A 26 11.65 1.02 13.76
N LEU A 27 12.95 1.11 13.55
CA LEU A 27 13.95 0.32 14.24
C LEU A 27 14.34 0.91 15.60
N ALA A 28 14.68 0.03 16.54
CA ALA A 28 15.18 0.45 17.85
C ALA A 28 16.56 1.15 17.75
N ILE A 29 17.38 0.73 16.78
CA ILE A 29 18.68 1.33 16.50
C ILE A 29 18.55 2.23 15.27
N PRO A 30 18.77 3.56 15.40
CA PRO A 30 18.72 4.48 14.28
C PRO A 30 19.86 4.23 13.28
N TYR A 31 19.54 4.12 11.98
CA TYR A 31 20.56 3.96 10.93
C TYR A 31 21.05 5.29 10.37
N HIS A 32 20.27 6.37 10.49
CA HIS A 32 20.63 7.66 9.93
C HIS A 32 20.92 8.68 11.04
N ALA A 33 21.87 9.57 10.82
CA ALA A 33 22.22 10.63 11.75
C ALA A 33 20.99 11.48 12.13
N GLY A 34 20.84 11.79 13.41
CA GLY A 34 19.74 12.59 13.94
C GLY A 34 18.37 11.86 14.02
N MET A 35 18.32 10.54 13.80
CA MET A 35 17.13 9.75 14.10
C MET A 35 17.00 9.44 15.59
N HIS A 36 15.75 9.33 16.04
CA HIS A 36 15.41 8.77 17.35
C HIS A 36 15.10 7.26 17.22
N PRO A 37 15.25 6.46 18.30
CA PRO A 37 14.74 5.10 18.34
C PRO A 37 13.27 5.05 17.96
N TYR A 38 12.90 4.06 17.16
CA TYR A 38 11.53 3.85 16.65
C TYR A 38 10.97 5.00 15.81
N GLU A 39 11.82 5.88 15.31
CA GLU A 39 11.39 6.90 14.34
C GLU A 39 11.02 6.22 13.01
N PRO A 40 9.83 6.50 12.44
CA PRO A 40 9.40 5.82 11.23
C PRO A 40 10.18 6.29 10.01
N VAL A 41 10.58 5.32 9.22
CA VAL A 41 11.22 5.48 7.91
C VAL A 41 10.30 4.88 6.86
N ALA A 42 9.82 5.69 5.92
CA ALA A 42 9.01 5.27 4.80
C ALA A 42 9.93 5.01 3.60
N PHE A 43 10.01 3.76 3.15
CA PHE A 43 10.97 3.37 2.13
C PHE A 43 10.36 2.94 0.80
N GLN A 44 9.03 2.72 0.76
CA GLN A 44 8.32 2.37 -0.47
C GLN A 44 6.89 2.89 -0.43
N TRP A 45 6.40 3.39 -1.57
CA TRP A 45 4.97 3.56 -1.83
C TRP A 45 4.58 2.86 -3.13
N SER A 46 3.35 2.36 -3.15
CA SER A 46 2.67 1.79 -4.31
C SER A 46 1.34 2.51 -4.50
N CYS A 47 0.93 2.69 -5.74
CA CYS A 47 -0.35 3.29 -6.08
C CYS A 47 -0.96 2.64 -7.32
N HIS A 48 -2.19 2.14 -7.19
CA HIS A 48 -3.03 1.88 -8.36
C HIS A 48 -3.98 3.05 -8.58
N THR A 49 -4.06 3.52 -9.82
CA THR A 49 -4.94 4.63 -10.22
C THR A 49 -5.98 4.14 -11.21
N ILE A 50 -7.26 4.38 -10.91
CA ILE A 50 -8.40 4.13 -11.80
C ILE A 50 -8.82 5.48 -12.35
N ASP A 51 -8.60 5.73 -13.65
CA ASP A 51 -8.82 7.04 -14.25
C ASP A 51 -10.32 7.35 -14.46
N THR A 52 -11.10 6.35 -14.85
CA THR A 52 -12.55 6.46 -15.08
C THR A 52 -13.24 5.16 -14.65
N PRO A 53 -14.55 5.17 -14.43
CA PRO A 53 -15.30 3.95 -14.13
C PRO A 53 -15.03 2.84 -15.16
N GLY A 54 -14.66 1.66 -14.68
CA GLY A 54 -14.39 0.48 -15.53
C GLY A 54 -13.03 0.47 -16.24
N SER A 55 -12.24 1.54 -16.18
CA SER A 55 -10.92 1.56 -16.82
C SER A 55 -9.94 0.57 -16.19
N THR A 56 -8.96 0.12 -16.99
CA THR A 56 -7.83 -0.66 -16.48
C THR A 56 -7.01 0.19 -15.51
N PRO A 57 -6.75 -0.28 -14.27
CA PRO A 57 -5.96 0.49 -13.33
C PRO A 57 -4.50 0.59 -13.78
N ARG A 58 -3.93 1.78 -13.68
CA ARG A 58 -2.50 2.00 -13.88
C ARG A 58 -1.78 1.83 -12.55
N HIS A 59 -0.56 1.31 -12.58
CA HIS A 59 0.28 1.14 -11.40
C HIS A 59 1.51 2.04 -11.47
N ALA A 60 1.85 2.66 -10.35
CA ALA A 60 3.10 3.37 -10.13
C ALA A 60 3.64 3.06 -8.74
N GLU A 61 4.94 3.15 -8.58
CA GLU A 61 5.62 2.89 -7.31
C GLU A 61 6.92 3.68 -7.22
N TRP A 62 7.41 3.86 -6.01
CA TRP A 62 8.76 4.30 -5.71
C TRP A 62 9.30 3.49 -4.53
N ILE A 63 10.57 3.17 -4.56
CA ILE A 63 11.27 2.46 -3.50
C ILE A 63 12.66 3.09 -3.31
N ASN A 64 13.01 3.33 -2.05
CA ASN A 64 14.38 3.70 -1.70
C ASN A 64 15.33 2.51 -1.86
N VAL A 65 16.41 2.72 -2.59
CA VAL A 65 17.48 1.73 -2.77
C VAL A 65 18.82 2.23 -2.29
N GLU A 66 18.87 3.44 -1.73
CA GLU A 66 20.08 4.10 -1.27
C GLU A 66 20.18 4.10 0.26
N ASP A 67 21.42 4.06 0.78
CA ASP A 67 21.70 4.26 2.20
C ASP A 67 21.61 5.76 2.54
N ALA A 68 20.40 6.29 2.46
CA ALA A 68 20.08 7.68 2.76
C ALA A 68 18.71 7.77 3.44
N PHE A 69 18.48 8.81 4.24
CA PHE A 69 17.18 9.03 4.89
C PHE A 69 16.09 9.33 3.84
N PRO A 70 15.12 8.41 3.62
CA PRO A 70 14.31 8.42 2.42
C PRO A 70 13.03 9.27 2.52
N ASN A 71 12.58 9.65 3.72
CA ASN A 71 11.22 10.14 3.95
C ASN A 71 10.84 11.37 3.13
N PHE A 72 11.77 12.26 2.84
CA PHE A 72 11.45 13.47 2.08
C PHE A 72 11.32 13.17 0.58
N GLU A 73 12.22 12.39 0.02
CA GLU A 73 12.13 11.94 -1.37
C GLU A 73 10.89 11.05 -1.59
N PHE A 74 10.60 10.14 -0.65
CA PHE A 74 9.36 9.37 -0.62
C PHE A 74 8.13 10.29 -0.75
N ALA A 75 8.03 11.32 0.09
CA ALA A 75 6.89 12.22 0.08
C ALA A 75 6.84 13.12 -1.16
N GLU A 76 7.98 13.57 -1.68
CA GLU A 76 8.06 14.38 -2.91
C GLU A 76 7.63 13.59 -4.14
N THR A 77 8.12 12.36 -4.27
CA THR A 77 7.76 11.48 -5.40
C THR A 77 6.29 11.10 -5.35
N LEU A 78 5.76 10.81 -4.15
CA LEU A 78 4.33 10.55 -3.95
C LEU A 78 3.47 11.78 -4.28
N ALA A 79 3.85 12.97 -3.79
CA ALA A 79 3.14 14.22 -4.06
C ALA A 79 3.09 14.56 -5.56
N ARG A 80 4.19 14.33 -6.26
CA ARG A 80 4.29 14.51 -7.71
C ARG A 80 3.39 13.53 -8.46
N HIS A 81 3.30 12.29 -7.99
CA HIS A 81 2.47 11.26 -8.62
C HIS A 81 0.97 11.49 -8.39
N LEU A 82 0.56 11.79 -7.14
CA LEU A 82 -0.85 11.92 -6.78
C LEU A 82 -1.46 13.26 -7.18
N GLY A 83 -0.67 14.32 -7.19
CA GLY A 83 -1.19 15.67 -7.43
C GLY A 83 -2.26 16.09 -6.41
N ARG A 84 -3.31 16.79 -6.89
CA ARG A 84 -4.42 17.28 -6.06
C ARG A 84 -5.79 16.96 -6.64
N GLU A 85 -5.89 16.08 -7.61
CA GLU A 85 -7.13 15.72 -8.29
C GLU A 85 -7.59 14.32 -7.89
N GLY A 86 -8.90 14.12 -7.90
CA GLY A 86 -9.50 12.81 -7.64
C GLY A 86 -9.75 12.49 -6.16
N SER A 87 -9.82 11.22 -5.85
CA SER A 87 -10.05 10.68 -4.51
C SER A 87 -8.93 9.73 -4.12
N TYR A 88 -8.54 9.77 -2.85
CA TYR A 88 -7.39 9.05 -2.32
C TYR A 88 -7.84 8.04 -1.29
N PHE A 89 -7.41 6.79 -1.43
CA PHE A 89 -7.80 5.67 -0.60
C PHE A 89 -6.59 5.03 0.05
N MET A 90 -6.73 4.69 1.32
CA MET A 90 -5.79 3.90 2.11
C MET A 90 -6.52 2.73 2.76
N TRP A 91 -5.79 1.72 3.22
CA TRP A 91 -6.35 0.67 4.06
C TRP A 91 -5.95 0.87 5.52
N ALA A 92 -6.90 1.30 6.35
CA ALA A 92 -6.69 1.78 7.73
C ALA A 92 -5.97 3.15 7.77
N THR A 93 -5.28 3.47 8.89
CA THR A 93 -4.77 4.83 9.15
C THR A 93 -3.26 4.95 9.05
N HIS A 94 -2.58 3.90 8.61
CA HIS A 94 -1.12 3.83 8.60
C HIS A 94 -0.52 4.93 7.71
N GLU A 95 -0.95 5.04 6.47
CA GLU A 95 -0.46 5.99 5.47
C GLU A 95 -0.63 7.43 5.96
N ASN A 96 -1.79 7.74 6.52
CA ASN A 96 -2.04 9.05 7.10
C ASN A 96 -1.11 9.38 8.28
N THR A 97 -0.80 8.39 9.10
CA THR A 97 0.12 8.53 10.24
C THR A 97 1.53 8.80 9.76
N ILE A 98 1.99 8.06 8.75
CA ILE A 98 3.33 8.23 8.17
C ILE A 98 3.49 9.61 7.52
N LEU A 99 2.53 10.04 6.71
CA LEU A 99 2.60 11.38 6.09
C LEU A 99 2.65 12.49 7.13
N ARG A 100 1.92 12.35 8.26
CA ARG A 100 2.00 13.29 9.37
C ARG A 100 3.39 13.29 10.02
N ARG A 101 3.98 12.12 10.26
CA ARG A 101 5.33 12.01 10.80
C ARG A 101 6.37 12.64 9.88
N ILE A 102 6.24 12.46 8.58
CA ILE A 102 7.13 13.11 7.60
C ILE A 102 7.01 14.63 7.69
N LEU A 103 5.80 15.18 7.78
CA LEU A 103 5.59 16.62 7.96
C LEU A 103 6.22 17.14 9.25
N GLU A 104 6.12 16.40 10.36
CA GLU A 104 6.74 16.73 11.64
C GLU A 104 8.28 16.67 11.57
N GLN A 105 8.85 15.74 10.81
CA GLN A 105 10.30 15.57 10.64
C GLN A 105 10.95 16.70 9.82
N MET A 106 10.22 17.33 8.91
CA MET A 106 10.76 18.39 8.04
C MET A 106 11.49 19.50 8.83
N PRO A 107 10.84 20.20 9.79
CA PRO A 107 11.53 21.23 10.56
C PRO A 107 12.63 20.69 11.47
N LEU A 108 12.44 19.48 12.05
CA LEU A 108 13.42 18.87 12.94
C LEU A 108 14.75 18.57 12.24
N ARG A 109 14.69 18.23 10.96
CA ARG A 109 15.85 17.93 10.11
C ARG A 109 16.30 19.10 9.24
N GLY A 110 15.72 20.29 9.45
CA GLY A 110 16.04 21.46 8.65
C GLY A 110 15.65 21.35 7.18
N TYR A 111 14.78 20.42 6.83
CA TYR A 111 14.31 20.22 5.46
C TYR A 111 13.29 21.30 5.07
N ARG A 112 13.65 22.12 4.09
CA ARG A 112 12.85 23.29 3.70
C ARG A 112 12.28 23.10 2.29
N ASN A 113 11.06 22.59 2.20
CA ASN A 113 10.27 22.52 0.97
C ASN A 113 8.83 22.96 1.29
N ALA A 114 8.53 24.23 1.03
CA ALA A 114 7.21 24.81 1.34
C ALA A 114 6.08 24.15 0.54
N ALA A 115 6.34 23.78 -0.72
CA ALA A 115 5.36 23.13 -1.58
C ALA A 115 5.00 21.74 -1.07
N LEU A 116 6.00 20.96 -0.62
CA LEU A 116 5.77 19.66 -0.02
C LEU A 116 5.01 19.78 1.31
N ALA A 117 5.41 20.72 2.18
CA ALA A 117 4.72 20.94 3.45
C ALA A 117 3.25 21.32 3.25
N ASP A 118 2.96 22.16 2.25
CA ASP A 118 1.60 22.54 1.89
C ASP A 118 0.79 21.35 1.34
N TRP A 119 1.40 20.53 0.47
CA TRP A 119 0.74 19.32 -0.03
C TRP A 119 0.47 18.32 1.09
N LEU A 120 1.43 18.07 2.00
CA LEU A 120 1.24 17.20 3.15
C LEU A 120 0.10 17.65 4.05
N ARG A 121 0.03 18.97 4.39
CA ARG A 121 -1.09 19.51 5.17
C ARG A 121 -2.44 19.36 4.46
N TRP A 122 -2.44 19.44 3.15
CA TRP A 122 -3.65 19.32 2.35
C TRP A 122 -4.17 17.87 2.29
N ILE A 123 -3.30 16.85 2.20
CA ILE A 123 -3.72 15.45 2.06
C ILE A 123 -4.00 14.77 3.40
N ILE A 124 -3.25 15.14 4.46
CA ILE A 124 -3.36 14.53 5.78
C ILE A 124 -4.73 14.82 6.40
N ARG A 125 -5.25 13.79 7.06
CA ARG A 125 -6.44 13.90 7.89
C ARG A 125 -6.04 14.16 9.34
N ASP A 126 -6.36 15.34 9.87
CA ASP A 126 -6.13 15.65 11.27
C ASP A 126 -7.14 15.01 12.22
N ARG A 127 -6.71 14.72 13.45
CA ARG A 127 -7.59 14.25 14.51
C ARG A 127 -8.65 15.32 14.79
N GLY A 128 -9.92 14.94 14.61
CA GLY A 128 -11.06 15.83 14.84
C GLY A 128 -11.60 16.56 13.62
N GLN A 129 -10.87 16.60 12.51
CA GLN A 129 -11.43 17.04 11.23
C GLN A 129 -12.14 15.89 10.53
N ARG A 130 -13.43 16.08 10.22
CA ARG A 130 -14.24 15.10 9.48
C ARG A 130 -13.79 14.92 8.03
N MET A 131 -12.92 15.79 7.52
CA MET A 131 -12.62 15.91 6.09
C MET A 131 -11.12 15.99 5.83
N GLY A 132 -10.42 14.87 6.06
CA GLY A 132 -9.15 14.62 5.38
C GLY A 132 -9.39 14.08 3.98
N ARG A 133 -8.40 14.21 3.10
CA ARG A 133 -8.50 13.74 1.72
C ARG A 133 -8.37 12.22 1.61
N LEU A 134 -7.69 11.58 2.56
CA LEU A 134 -7.50 10.14 2.60
C LEU A 134 -8.76 9.44 3.13
N THR A 135 -9.35 8.60 2.31
CA THR A 135 -10.48 7.75 2.66
C THR A 135 -9.99 6.40 3.15
N ASP A 136 -10.40 6.02 4.36
CA ASP A 136 -10.07 4.74 4.96
C ASP A 136 -11.04 3.65 4.48
N MET A 137 -10.57 2.77 3.59
CA MET A 137 -11.36 1.65 3.05
C MET A 137 -11.68 0.61 4.13
N ASN A 138 -10.83 0.43 5.14
CA ASN A 138 -11.14 -0.49 6.24
C ASN A 138 -12.36 -0.01 7.04
N GLN A 139 -12.49 1.31 7.26
CA GLN A 139 -13.69 1.88 7.90
C GLN A 139 -14.95 1.70 7.03
N LEU A 140 -14.83 1.78 5.72
CA LEU A 140 -15.94 1.46 4.81
C LEU A 140 -16.30 -0.03 4.89
N CYS A 141 -15.30 -0.90 4.91
CA CYS A 141 -15.48 -2.33 5.07
C CYS A 141 -16.21 -2.66 6.38
N LEU A 142 -15.72 -2.16 7.51
CA LEU A 142 -16.31 -2.38 8.84
C LEU A 142 -17.79 -1.97 8.92
N LYS A 143 -18.18 -0.90 8.22
CA LYS A 143 -19.53 -0.35 8.30
C LYS A 143 -20.51 -0.99 7.32
N HIS A 144 -20.04 -1.43 6.16
CA HIS A 144 -20.90 -1.69 5.02
C HIS A 144 -20.67 -3.03 4.33
N TYR A 145 -19.55 -3.72 4.60
CA TYR A 145 -19.23 -4.97 3.93
C TYR A 145 -19.06 -6.12 4.91
N PHE A 146 -19.71 -7.22 4.60
CA PHE A 146 -19.57 -8.49 5.32
C PHE A 146 -19.55 -9.66 4.34
N HIS A 147 -18.63 -10.58 4.57
CA HIS A 147 -18.57 -11.85 3.88
C HIS A 147 -18.26 -12.98 4.88
N PRO A 148 -18.93 -14.16 4.82
CA PRO A 148 -18.71 -15.24 5.78
C PRO A 148 -17.28 -15.70 5.90
N LEU A 149 -16.51 -15.73 4.79
CA LEU A 149 -15.11 -16.12 4.76
C LEU A 149 -14.19 -15.14 5.51
N MET A 150 -14.64 -13.92 5.80
CA MET A 150 -13.85 -12.95 6.60
C MET A 150 -13.79 -13.33 8.08
N LYS A 151 -14.77 -14.11 8.59
CA LYS A 151 -14.84 -14.53 9.99
C LYS A 151 -14.70 -13.35 10.99
N GLY A 152 -15.31 -12.21 10.66
CA GLY A 152 -15.29 -10.98 11.47
C GLY A 152 -13.99 -10.15 11.40
N ARG A 153 -13.02 -10.54 10.57
CA ARG A 153 -11.75 -9.81 10.40
C ARG A 153 -11.81 -8.93 9.13
N THR A 154 -11.15 -7.77 9.19
CA THR A 154 -11.19 -6.78 8.10
C THR A 154 -9.79 -6.34 7.64
N SER A 155 -8.73 -7.11 7.91
CA SER A 155 -7.44 -6.83 7.27
C SER A 155 -7.57 -6.99 5.74
N ILE A 156 -6.81 -6.20 4.98
CA ILE A 156 -6.86 -6.21 3.51
C ILE A 156 -6.72 -7.63 2.95
N LYS A 157 -5.80 -8.42 3.48
CA LYS A 157 -5.55 -9.82 3.06
C LYS A 157 -6.76 -10.71 3.26
N VAL A 158 -7.47 -10.56 4.38
CA VAL A 158 -8.66 -11.36 4.68
C VAL A 158 -9.83 -10.97 3.78
N VAL A 159 -10.03 -9.67 3.56
CA VAL A 159 -11.11 -9.19 2.68
C VAL A 159 -10.84 -9.57 1.22
N CYS A 160 -9.59 -9.40 0.78
CA CYS A 160 -9.13 -9.80 -0.55
C CYS A 160 -9.31 -11.31 -0.76
N ASP A 161 -8.88 -12.16 0.18
CA ASP A 161 -9.02 -13.61 0.11
C ASP A 161 -10.50 -14.05 0.02
N ALA A 162 -11.36 -13.43 0.81
CA ALA A 162 -12.81 -13.71 0.78
C ALA A 162 -13.43 -13.36 -0.58
N ILE A 163 -13.07 -12.23 -1.16
CA ILE A 163 -13.52 -11.80 -2.49
C ILE A 163 -12.93 -12.72 -3.57
N TRP A 164 -11.64 -13.00 -3.50
CA TRP A 164 -10.93 -13.84 -4.46
C TRP A 164 -11.54 -15.24 -4.57
N LYS A 165 -11.80 -15.89 -3.44
CA LYS A 165 -12.40 -17.22 -3.38
C LYS A 165 -13.84 -17.25 -3.87
N SER A 166 -14.62 -16.17 -3.67
CA SER A 166 -16.04 -16.10 -4.02
C SER A 166 -16.32 -15.54 -5.41
N ASN A 167 -15.33 -14.96 -6.12
CA ASN A 167 -15.52 -14.31 -7.41
C ASN A 167 -14.74 -14.98 -8.56
N PRO A 168 -15.35 -15.96 -9.28
CA PRO A 168 -14.70 -16.61 -10.42
C PRO A 168 -14.34 -15.64 -11.57
N SER A 169 -15.17 -14.62 -11.80
CA SER A 169 -14.92 -13.63 -12.86
C SER A 169 -13.68 -12.80 -12.59
N LEU A 170 -13.41 -12.48 -11.31
CA LEU A 170 -12.19 -11.80 -10.90
C LEU A 170 -10.97 -12.69 -11.17
N ARG A 171 -11.05 -13.96 -10.80
CA ARG A 171 -9.95 -14.93 -11.05
C ARG A 171 -9.65 -15.13 -12.53
N ALA A 172 -10.68 -15.09 -13.38
CA ALA A 172 -10.52 -15.17 -14.83
C ALA A 172 -9.82 -13.94 -15.44
N GLN A 173 -9.97 -12.77 -14.83
CA GLN A 173 -9.31 -11.53 -15.25
C GLN A 173 -7.84 -11.44 -14.82
N PHE A 174 -7.45 -12.17 -13.76
CA PHE A 174 -6.11 -12.14 -13.17
C PHE A 174 -5.57 -13.57 -12.95
N PRO A 175 -5.42 -14.37 -14.03
CA PRO A 175 -5.03 -15.77 -13.94
C PRO A 175 -3.64 -15.97 -13.33
N GLU A 176 -2.76 -14.97 -13.40
CA GLU A 176 -1.41 -14.99 -12.83
C GLU A 176 -1.40 -15.12 -11.30
N TYR A 177 -2.50 -14.73 -10.62
CA TYR A 177 -2.65 -14.87 -9.17
C TYR A 177 -3.45 -16.13 -8.79
N LEU A 178 -3.91 -16.92 -9.77
CA LEU A 178 -4.68 -18.12 -9.50
C LEU A 178 -3.76 -19.32 -9.23
N LYS A 179 -3.79 -19.77 -8.00
CA LYS A 179 -3.14 -21.01 -7.59
C LYS A 179 -4.13 -21.90 -6.87
N VAL A 180 -4.19 -23.16 -7.28
CA VAL A 180 -5.03 -24.20 -6.66
C VAL A 180 -4.12 -25.26 -6.06
N GLN A 181 -4.36 -25.62 -4.82
CA GLN A 181 -3.65 -26.68 -4.12
C GLN A 181 -4.66 -27.54 -3.37
N ASP A 182 -4.57 -28.85 -3.50
CA ASP A 182 -5.47 -29.84 -2.87
C ASP A 182 -6.97 -29.56 -3.14
N GLY A 183 -7.29 -29.03 -4.35
CA GLY A 183 -8.64 -28.65 -4.75
C GLY A 183 -9.15 -27.30 -4.20
N GLU A 184 -8.35 -26.62 -3.39
CA GLU A 184 -8.69 -25.31 -2.83
C GLU A 184 -7.99 -24.18 -3.57
N THR A 185 -8.73 -23.08 -3.81
CA THR A 185 -8.16 -21.83 -4.32
C THR A 185 -7.37 -21.14 -3.22
N LEU A 186 -6.08 -20.93 -3.42
CA LEU A 186 -5.23 -20.22 -2.49
C LEU A 186 -5.47 -18.70 -2.56
N SER A 187 -5.10 -18.02 -1.46
CA SER A 187 -5.04 -16.56 -1.44
C SER A 187 -4.07 -16.03 -2.50
N PRO A 188 -4.34 -14.89 -3.16
CA PRO A 188 -3.40 -14.26 -4.10
C PRO A 188 -2.02 -14.02 -3.49
N TYR A 189 -1.95 -13.73 -2.20
CA TYR A 189 -0.68 -13.56 -1.48
C TYR A 189 0.13 -14.86 -1.38
N ALA A 190 -0.54 -15.99 -1.25
CA ALA A 190 0.10 -17.31 -1.25
C ALA A 190 0.48 -17.77 -2.66
N ALA A 191 -0.06 -17.14 -3.70
CA ALA A 191 0.27 -17.41 -5.09
C ALA A 191 1.52 -16.65 -5.56
N LEU A 192 1.98 -15.63 -4.82
CA LEU A 192 3.22 -14.93 -5.14
C LEU A 192 4.37 -15.91 -5.20
N PRO A 193 5.19 -15.89 -6.27
CA PRO A 193 6.33 -16.77 -6.37
C PRO A 193 7.38 -16.40 -5.32
N PRO A 194 8.04 -17.40 -4.69
CA PRO A 194 9.25 -17.13 -3.93
C PRO A 194 10.33 -16.59 -4.87
N LEU A 195 11.19 -15.72 -4.37
CA LEU A 195 12.36 -15.27 -5.13
C LEU A 195 13.63 -15.88 -4.57
N GLU A 196 14.56 -16.18 -5.47
CA GLU A 196 15.91 -16.60 -5.09
C GLU A 196 16.76 -15.35 -4.85
N ILE A 197 17.25 -15.18 -3.63
CA ILE A 197 18.06 -14.04 -3.23
C ILE A 197 19.33 -14.54 -2.59
N GLY A 198 20.49 -14.23 -3.18
CA GLY A 198 21.78 -14.66 -2.68
C GLY A 198 21.86 -16.20 -2.52
N GLY A 199 21.22 -16.96 -3.41
CA GLY A 199 21.15 -18.42 -3.34
C GLY A 199 20.21 -18.98 -2.26
N ARG A 200 19.29 -18.16 -1.73
CA ARG A 200 18.28 -18.58 -0.73
C ARG A 200 16.89 -18.30 -1.24
N THR A 201 15.98 -19.25 -1.08
CA THR A 201 14.56 -19.05 -1.39
C THR A 201 13.90 -18.17 -0.32
N VAL A 202 13.40 -17.01 -0.71
CA VAL A 202 12.74 -16.06 0.19
C VAL A 202 11.29 -15.85 -0.25
N LEU A 203 10.37 -15.94 0.71
CA LEU A 203 8.96 -15.64 0.54
C LEU A 203 8.58 -14.50 1.48
N VAL A 204 8.03 -13.42 0.94
CA VAL A 204 7.40 -12.36 1.74
C VAL A 204 5.89 -12.58 1.72
N ALA A 205 5.38 -13.12 2.81
CA ALA A 205 3.95 -13.34 3.00
C ALA A 205 3.31 -12.33 3.98
N GLU A 206 4.12 -11.59 4.72
CA GLU A 206 3.69 -10.68 5.80
C GLU A 206 4.51 -9.38 5.80
N GLY A 207 3.97 -8.28 6.34
CA GLY A 207 4.63 -6.98 6.41
C GLY A 207 6.00 -6.99 7.13
N THR A 208 6.19 -7.88 8.13
CA THR A 208 7.50 -8.08 8.78
C THR A 208 8.57 -8.62 7.81
N GLY A 209 8.15 -9.33 6.77
CA GLY A 209 9.04 -9.78 5.69
C GLY A 209 9.55 -8.62 4.84
N ALA A 210 8.71 -7.62 4.55
CA ALA A 210 9.10 -6.42 3.80
C ALA A 210 10.14 -5.59 4.57
N ILE A 211 9.97 -5.44 5.88
CA ILE A 211 10.96 -4.74 6.74
C ILE A 211 12.31 -5.44 6.67
N ARG A 212 12.36 -6.76 6.87
CA ARG A 212 13.61 -7.55 6.79
C ARG A 212 14.24 -7.48 5.40
N ALA A 213 13.43 -7.50 4.36
CA ALA A 213 13.90 -7.38 2.98
C ALA A 213 14.58 -6.02 2.74
N TYR A 214 13.96 -4.93 3.20
CA TYR A 214 14.54 -3.60 3.12
C TYR A 214 15.84 -3.48 3.92
N GLU A 215 15.87 -3.97 5.16
CA GLU A 215 17.06 -4.00 6.00
C GLU A 215 18.19 -4.79 5.35
N ALA A 216 17.90 -5.96 4.79
CA ALA A 216 18.88 -6.78 4.09
C ALA A 216 19.42 -6.06 2.84
N MET A 217 18.55 -5.38 2.10
CA MET A 217 18.91 -4.64 0.88
C MET A 217 19.83 -3.44 1.17
N ILE A 218 19.57 -2.69 2.24
CA ILE A 218 20.27 -1.42 2.52
C ILE A 218 21.44 -1.62 3.48
N TYR A 219 21.27 -2.47 4.50
CA TYR A 219 22.22 -2.62 5.62
C TYR A 219 22.81 -4.03 5.75
N GLY A 220 22.34 -4.98 4.93
CA GLY A 220 22.77 -6.37 4.96
C GLY A 220 24.23 -6.55 4.52
N VAL A 221 24.77 -7.74 4.75
CA VAL A 221 26.14 -8.11 4.40
C VAL A 221 26.39 -8.03 2.88
N GLU A 222 25.33 -8.29 2.09
CA GLU A 222 25.38 -8.32 0.62
C GLU A 222 24.89 -7.00 -0.01
N ARG A 223 24.78 -5.91 0.76
CA ARG A 223 24.27 -4.61 0.30
C ARG A 223 25.02 -4.02 -0.90
N ASP A 224 26.30 -4.36 -1.04
CA ASP A 224 27.16 -3.89 -2.13
C ASP A 224 27.08 -4.78 -3.37
N ASP A 225 26.39 -5.93 -3.31
CA ASP A 225 26.11 -6.76 -4.46
C ASP A 225 24.86 -6.22 -5.21
N ALA A 226 25.09 -5.61 -6.36
CA ALA A 226 24.04 -5.00 -7.17
C ALA A 226 22.97 -6.00 -7.63
N SER A 227 23.33 -7.27 -7.85
CA SER A 227 22.40 -8.33 -8.26
C SER A 227 21.48 -8.72 -7.10
N VAL A 228 22.04 -8.94 -5.92
CA VAL A 228 21.29 -9.27 -4.71
C VAL A 228 20.37 -8.11 -4.32
N LYS A 229 20.89 -6.88 -4.39
CA LYS A 229 20.09 -5.66 -4.13
C LYS A 229 18.90 -5.53 -5.09
N ALA A 230 19.08 -5.83 -6.38
CA ALA A 230 18.02 -5.84 -7.36
C ALA A 230 16.94 -6.91 -7.04
N GLN A 231 17.34 -8.10 -6.61
CA GLN A 231 16.42 -9.17 -6.21
C GLN A 231 15.57 -8.77 -4.99
N TRP A 232 16.17 -8.15 -3.97
CA TRP A 232 15.43 -7.61 -2.81
C TRP A 232 14.42 -6.52 -3.23
N ARG A 233 14.85 -5.60 -4.07
CA ARG A 233 13.98 -4.56 -4.62
C ARG A 233 12.77 -5.16 -5.35
N ASP A 234 12.99 -6.15 -6.20
CA ASP A 234 11.93 -6.76 -7.00
C ASP A 234 10.93 -7.55 -6.12
N LEU A 235 11.42 -8.17 -5.03
CA LEU A 235 10.58 -8.81 -4.02
C LEU A 235 9.65 -7.80 -3.33
N LEU A 236 10.20 -6.67 -2.88
CA LEU A 236 9.45 -5.61 -2.23
C LEU A 236 8.40 -4.99 -3.16
N ARG A 237 8.76 -4.77 -4.43
CA ARG A 237 7.83 -4.27 -5.45
C ARG A 237 6.65 -5.20 -5.68
N GLN A 238 6.92 -6.48 -5.83
CA GLN A 238 5.89 -7.48 -6.06
C GLN A 238 4.87 -7.52 -4.93
N TYR A 239 5.34 -7.42 -3.69
CA TYR A 239 4.50 -7.47 -2.51
C TYR A 239 3.62 -6.22 -2.36
N CYS A 240 4.20 -5.03 -2.34
CA CYS A 240 3.48 -3.77 -2.17
C CYS A 240 2.49 -3.48 -3.33
N ARG A 241 2.85 -3.91 -4.56
CA ARG A 241 1.94 -3.85 -5.70
C ARG A 241 0.67 -4.66 -5.49
N LEU A 242 0.76 -5.84 -4.87
CA LEU A 242 -0.42 -6.67 -4.63
C LEU A 242 -1.36 -6.04 -3.60
N ASP A 243 -0.85 -5.34 -2.59
CA ASP A 243 -1.71 -4.67 -1.60
C ASP A 243 -2.58 -3.59 -2.25
N THR A 244 -2.03 -2.73 -3.10
CA THR A 244 -2.83 -1.73 -3.83
C THR A 244 -3.73 -2.35 -4.90
N LEU A 245 -3.33 -3.46 -5.54
CA LEU A 245 -4.19 -4.20 -6.47
C LEU A 245 -5.36 -4.87 -5.74
N ALA A 246 -5.14 -5.40 -4.55
CA ALA A 246 -6.20 -5.94 -3.70
C ALA A 246 -7.25 -4.87 -3.37
N MET A 247 -6.83 -3.63 -3.09
CA MET A 247 -7.76 -2.51 -2.89
C MET A 247 -8.61 -2.24 -4.16
N VAL A 248 -8.03 -2.35 -5.36
CA VAL A 248 -8.77 -2.25 -6.64
C VAL A 248 -9.82 -3.35 -6.74
N TRP A 249 -9.46 -4.60 -6.45
CA TRP A 249 -10.41 -5.72 -6.51
C TRP A 249 -11.55 -5.56 -5.51
N ILE A 250 -11.24 -5.12 -4.30
CA ILE A 250 -12.22 -4.83 -3.25
C ILE A 250 -13.16 -3.69 -3.71
N TRP A 251 -12.60 -2.61 -4.25
CA TRP A 251 -13.38 -1.49 -4.78
C TRP A 251 -14.33 -1.95 -5.90
N ARG A 252 -13.83 -2.72 -6.87
CA ARG A 252 -14.65 -3.26 -7.97
C ARG A 252 -15.76 -4.16 -7.46
N GLN A 253 -15.46 -5.03 -6.49
CA GLN A 253 -16.47 -5.91 -5.87
C GLN A 253 -17.58 -5.10 -5.19
N TRP A 254 -17.24 -4.03 -4.50
CA TRP A 254 -18.23 -3.19 -3.83
C TRP A 254 -19.11 -2.40 -4.80
N ASN A 255 -18.62 -2.12 -5.98
CA ASN A 255 -19.33 -1.40 -7.03
C ASN A 255 -19.90 -2.31 -8.14
N ALA A 256 -19.72 -3.63 -8.04
CA ALA A 256 -20.33 -4.61 -8.95
C ALA A 256 -21.86 -4.56 -8.81
N GLY A 257 -22.54 -4.01 -9.80
CA GLY A 257 -24.00 -3.77 -9.81
C GLY A 257 -24.39 -2.30 -10.04
N HIS A 258 -23.40 -1.43 -10.21
CA HIS A 258 -23.58 -0.02 -10.58
C HIS A 258 -23.00 0.31 -11.97
N ALA A 259 -22.58 -0.71 -12.74
CA ALA A 259 -22.13 -0.58 -14.13
C ALA A 259 -23.26 -0.90 -15.10
#